data_e5b764229db8d45e199618d13f691525
#
_entry.id   e5b764229db8d45e199618d13f691525
#
_cell.length_a   1.000
_cell.length_b   1.000
_cell.length_c   1.000
_cell.angle_alpha   90.00
_cell.angle_beta   90.00
_cell.angle_gamma   90.00
#
_symmetry.space_group_name_H-M   'P 1'
#
loop_
_entity.id
_entity.type
_entity.pdbx_description
1 polymer ?
#
loop_
_entity_poly.entity_id
_entity_poly.type
_entity_poly.pdbx_seq_one_letter_code
_entity_poly.pdbx_strand_id
1 'polypeptide(L)'
;MLEEEQQVKLWLQLAHEAYGDQQVLRALHYFHRALDYAQEKGMNEETASVCRDLGYVYAREESFEKALAFFDQGLATTQTDLAIRTGLMANKASVLVRLGEYRGALILLERSSDLIRTVYSDFSNAPGELVQSYAAIVRMADDVRKVVGFLDMGVRADRIDVDIKKYEPPWFSGKR
;
A
#
# COMPACT_ATOMS: atom_id res chain seq x y z
N MET A 1 3.40 -11.58 -24.27
CA MET A 1 3.54 -11.81 -22.82
C MET A 1 4.86 -11.28 -22.28
N LEU A 2 6.02 -11.88 -22.54
CA LEU A 2 7.31 -11.35 -22.00
C LEU A 2 7.62 -9.91 -22.42
N GLU A 3 7.33 -9.52 -23.64
CA GLU A 3 7.53 -8.13 -24.12
C GLU A 3 6.55 -7.15 -23.45
N GLU A 4 5.33 -7.58 -23.16
CA GLU A 4 4.29 -6.78 -22.52
C GLU A 4 4.63 -6.52 -21.05
N GLU A 5 5.09 -7.55 -20.31
CA GLU A 5 5.58 -7.39 -18.94
C GLU A 5 6.80 -6.48 -18.87
N GLN A 6 7.73 -6.60 -19.82
CA GLN A 6 8.90 -5.73 -19.89
C GLN A 6 8.49 -4.26 -20.12
N GLN A 7 7.45 -4.02 -20.91
CA GLN A 7 6.97 -2.68 -21.18
C GLN A 7 6.38 -2.02 -19.90
N VAL A 8 5.57 -2.77 -19.12
CA VAL A 8 5.04 -2.28 -17.84
C VAL A 8 6.18 -2.03 -16.85
N LYS A 9 7.14 -2.96 -16.74
CA LYS A 9 8.33 -2.81 -15.88
C LYS A 9 9.14 -1.56 -16.21
N LEU A 10 9.33 -1.28 -17.51
CA LEU A 10 10.04 -0.07 -17.96
C LEU A 10 9.33 1.21 -17.50
N TRP A 11 8.01 1.30 -17.69
CA TRP A 11 7.28 2.49 -17.24
C TRP A 11 7.27 2.62 -15.71
N LEU A 12 7.18 1.50 -14.98
CA LEU A 12 7.29 1.52 -13.51
C LEU A 12 8.67 2.01 -13.05
N GLN A 13 9.75 1.55 -13.70
CA GLN A 13 11.10 2.02 -13.43
C GLN A 13 11.21 3.54 -13.66
N LEU A 14 10.78 4.03 -14.83
CA LEU A 14 10.79 5.46 -15.14
C LEU A 14 9.93 6.28 -14.18
N ALA A 15 8.80 5.73 -13.72
CA ALA A 15 7.95 6.36 -12.74
C ALA A 15 8.63 6.48 -11.38
N HIS A 16 9.26 5.41 -10.90
CA HIS A 16 9.97 5.41 -9.62
C HIS A 16 11.20 6.35 -9.65
N GLU A 17 11.96 6.35 -10.75
CA GLU A 17 13.08 7.28 -10.94
C GLU A 17 12.59 8.75 -10.90
N ALA A 18 11.54 9.07 -11.69
CA ALA A 18 10.97 10.41 -11.69
C ALA A 18 10.43 10.82 -10.32
N TYR A 19 9.82 9.90 -9.58
CA TYR A 19 9.35 10.18 -8.22
C TYR A 19 10.52 10.41 -7.25
N GLY A 20 11.57 9.62 -7.33
CA GLY A 20 12.80 9.81 -6.56
C GLY A 20 13.44 11.17 -6.81
N ASP A 21 13.38 11.67 -8.05
CA ASP A 21 13.84 13.00 -8.46
C ASP A 21 12.84 14.13 -8.15
N GLN A 22 11.79 13.85 -7.38
CA GLN A 22 10.73 14.79 -7.02
C GLN A 22 9.92 15.34 -8.21
N GLN A 23 9.97 14.67 -9.36
CA GLN A 23 9.21 15.02 -10.56
C GLN A 23 7.83 14.33 -10.53
N VAL A 24 6.98 14.68 -9.56
CA VAL A 24 5.73 13.98 -9.25
C VAL A 24 4.81 13.87 -10.48
N LEU A 25 4.63 14.93 -11.25
CA LEU A 25 3.77 14.91 -12.45
C LEU A 25 4.28 13.93 -13.51
N ARG A 26 5.61 13.85 -13.68
CA ARG A 26 6.24 12.91 -14.61
C ARG A 26 6.10 11.47 -14.12
N ALA A 27 6.26 11.25 -12.82
CA ALA A 27 6.03 9.94 -12.21
C ALA A 27 4.58 9.48 -12.42
N LEU A 28 3.60 10.32 -12.12
CA LEU A 28 2.18 10.04 -12.35
C LEU A 28 1.90 9.73 -13.82
N HIS A 29 2.49 10.46 -14.76
CA HIS A 29 2.34 10.18 -16.19
C HIS A 29 2.78 8.75 -16.54
N TYR A 30 3.94 8.31 -16.07
CA TYR A 30 4.42 6.96 -16.35
C TYR A 30 3.61 5.89 -15.63
N PHE A 31 3.21 6.10 -14.37
CA PHE A 31 2.32 5.19 -13.66
C PHE A 31 0.98 5.01 -14.37
N HIS A 32 0.35 6.09 -14.84
CA HIS A 32 -0.90 6.00 -15.59
C HIS A 32 -0.72 5.25 -16.92
N ARG A 33 0.36 5.47 -17.65
CA ARG A 33 0.65 4.70 -18.86
C ARG A 33 0.83 3.21 -18.57
N ALA A 34 1.50 2.87 -17.47
CA ALA A 34 1.65 1.48 -17.04
C ALA A 34 0.28 0.87 -16.69
N LEU A 35 -0.58 1.63 -16.00
CA LEU A 35 -1.91 1.17 -15.61
C LEU A 35 -2.80 0.91 -16.83
N ASP A 36 -2.90 1.89 -17.73
CA ASP A 36 -3.74 1.80 -18.94
C ASP A 36 -3.34 0.58 -19.78
N TYR A 37 -2.03 0.39 -19.97
CA TYR A 37 -1.52 -0.73 -20.73
C TYR A 37 -1.77 -2.09 -20.04
N ALA A 38 -1.50 -2.19 -18.73
CA ALA A 38 -1.75 -3.42 -17.98
C ALA A 38 -3.24 -3.80 -18.00
N GLN A 39 -4.13 -2.82 -17.89
CA GLN A 39 -5.58 -3.05 -17.99
C GLN A 39 -6.01 -3.48 -19.38
N GLU A 40 -5.53 -2.81 -20.44
CA GLU A 40 -5.83 -3.18 -21.82
C GLU A 40 -5.39 -4.63 -22.13
N LYS A 41 -4.29 -5.07 -21.54
CA LYS A 41 -3.74 -6.41 -21.72
C LYS A 41 -4.29 -7.46 -20.73
N GLY A 42 -5.14 -7.07 -19.79
CA GLY A 42 -5.68 -7.96 -18.76
C GLY A 42 -4.64 -8.50 -17.79
N MET A 43 -3.56 -7.74 -17.56
CA MET A 43 -2.44 -8.09 -16.66
C MET A 43 -2.83 -7.75 -15.22
N ASN A 44 -3.49 -8.68 -14.55
CA ASN A 44 -4.10 -8.43 -13.24
C ASN A 44 -3.09 -8.08 -12.13
N GLU A 45 -1.98 -8.78 -12.08
CA GLU A 45 -0.95 -8.57 -11.04
C GLU A 45 -0.26 -7.22 -11.23
N GLU A 46 0.10 -6.88 -12.45
CA GLU A 46 0.71 -5.59 -12.80
C GLU A 46 -0.29 -4.45 -12.54
N THR A 47 -1.56 -4.63 -12.90
CA THR A 47 -2.62 -3.66 -12.60
C THR A 47 -2.71 -3.38 -11.11
N ALA A 48 -2.73 -4.42 -10.27
CA ALA A 48 -2.78 -4.26 -8.83
C ALA A 48 -1.51 -3.59 -8.26
N SER A 49 -0.33 -3.96 -8.80
CA SER A 49 0.95 -3.35 -8.41
C SER A 49 0.99 -1.86 -8.74
N VAL A 50 0.60 -1.49 -9.97
CA VAL A 50 0.55 -0.08 -10.39
C VAL A 50 -0.47 0.72 -9.58
N CYS A 51 -1.64 0.14 -9.30
CA CYS A 51 -2.65 0.76 -8.44
C CYS A 51 -2.10 1.04 -7.02
N ARG A 52 -1.32 0.12 -6.45
CA ARG A 52 -0.65 0.31 -5.16
C ARG A 52 0.29 1.52 -5.21
N ASP A 53 1.11 1.62 -6.25
CA ASP A 53 2.11 2.68 -6.39
C ASP A 53 1.45 4.04 -6.67
N LEU A 54 0.44 4.10 -7.54
CA LEU A 54 -0.38 5.30 -7.75
C LEU A 54 -1.07 5.76 -6.47
N GLY A 55 -1.72 4.83 -5.76
CA GLY A 55 -2.38 5.12 -4.49
C GLY A 55 -1.39 5.67 -3.47
N TYR A 56 -0.17 5.12 -3.40
CA TYR A 56 0.88 5.63 -2.52
C TYR A 56 1.30 7.07 -2.90
N VAL A 57 1.58 7.33 -4.18
CA VAL A 57 1.95 8.69 -4.63
C VAL A 57 0.84 9.69 -4.29
N TYR A 58 -0.41 9.38 -4.60
CA TYR A 58 -1.54 10.26 -4.27
C TYR A 58 -1.72 10.47 -2.76
N ALA A 59 -1.44 9.44 -1.95
CA ALA A 59 -1.49 9.57 -0.49
C ALA A 59 -0.39 10.50 0.04
N ARG A 60 0.80 10.47 -0.55
CA ARG A 60 1.91 11.38 -0.21
C ARG A 60 1.62 12.83 -0.61
N GLU A 61 0.94 13.02 -1.73
CA GLU A 61 0.44 14.33 -2.21
C GLU A 61 -0.87 14.76 -1.52
N GLU A 62 -1.28 14.08 -0.44
CA GLU A 62 -2.49 14.35 0.35
C GLU A 62 -3.82 14.29 -0.44
N SER A 63 -3.78 13.72 -1.62
CA SER A 63 -4.97 13.46 -2.46
C SER A 63 -5.64 12.14 -2.03
N PHE A 64 -6.16 12.10 -0.79
CA PHE A 64 -6.62 10.87 -0.13
C PHE A 64 -7.75 10.17 -0.87
N GLU A 65 -8.69 10.89 -1.45
CA GLU A 65 -9.80 10.30 -2.23
C GLU A 65 -9.28 9.51 -3.42
N LYS A 66 -8.31 10.06 -4.17
CA LYS A 66 -7.68 9.37 -5.30
C LYS A 66 -6.87 8.18 -4.81
N ALA A 67 -6.12 8.34 -3.72
CA ALA A 67 -5.36 7.24 -3.13
C ALA A 67 -6.25 6.06 -2.77
N LEU A 68 -7.36 6.30 -2.07
CA LEU A 68 -8.33 5.27 -1.70
C LEU A 68 -8.94 4.60 -2.93
N ALA A 69 -9.31 5.37 -3.97
CA ALA A 69 -9.85 4.84 -5.22
C ALA A 69 -8.88 3.87 -5.91
N PHE A 70 -7.57 4.20 -5.98
CA PHE A 70 -6.57 3.31 -6.55
C PHE A 70 -6.33 2.07 -5.69
N PHE A 71 -6.30 2.20 -4.35
CA PHE A 71 -6.19 1.03 -3.49
C PHE A 71 -7.39 0.10 -3.65
N ASP A 72 -8.60 0.63 -3.75
CA ASP A 72 -9.80 -0.16 -3.98
C ASP A 72 -9.79 -0.84 -5.34
N GLN A 73 -9.36 -0.15 -6.38
CA GLN A 73 -9.18 -0.73 -7.72
C GLN A 73 -8.17 -1.88 -7.70
N GLY A 74 -7.02 -1.72 -7.04
CA GLY A 74 -6.03 -2.77 -6.90
C GLY A 74 -6.55 -3.96 -6.09
N LEU A 75 -7.29 -3.73 -5.01
CA LEU A 75 -7.90 -4.77 -4.18
C LEU A 75 -9.03 -5.53 -4.88
N ALA A 76 -9.72 -4.89 -5.83
CA ALA A 76 -10.75 -5.53 -6.66
C ALA A 76 -10.17 -6.47 -7.73
N THR A 77 -8.88 -6.34 -8.04
CA THR A 77 -8.21 -7.19 -9.01
C THR A 77 -8.06 -8.60 -8.45
N THR A 78 -8.45 -9.60 -9.24
CA THR A 78 -8.36 -11.00 -8.86
C THR A 78 -6.96 -11.57 -9.12
N GLN A 79 -6.59 -12.64 -8.38
CA GLN A 79 -5.32 -13.37 -8.57
C GLN A 79 -4.07 -12.49 -8.40
N THR A 80 -4.07 -11.64 -7.37
CA THR A 80 -2.90 -10.84 -7.03
C THR A 80 -1.99 -11.57 -6.05
N ASP A 81 -0.69 -11.31 -6.19
CA ASP A 81 0.33 -11.76 -5.23
C ASP A 81 0.00 -11.32 -3.80
N LEU A 82 0.37 -12.16 -2.82
CA LEU A 82 0.12 -11.89 -1.40
C LEU A 82 0.74 -10.58 -0.93
N ALA A 83 1.98 -10.29 -1.35
CA ALA A 83 2.69 -9.08 -0.94
C ALA A 83 2.03 -7.83 -1.53
N ILE A 84 1.58 -7.89 -2.78
CA ILE A 84 0.84 -6.79 -3.43
C ILE A 84 -0.48 -6.54 -2.69
N ARG A 85 -1.24 -7.61 -2.41
CA ARG A 85 -2.55 -7.51 -1.76
C ARG A 85 -2.45 -6.97 -0.34
N THR A 86 -1.51 -7.49 0.45
CA THR A 86 -1.31 -7.04 1.84
C THR A 86 -0.72 -5.63 1.88
N GLY A 87 0.13 -5.27 0.92
CA GLY A 87 0.62 -3.91 0.74
C GLY A 87 -0.47 -2.90 0.41
N LEU A 88 -1.41 -3.24 -0.48
CA LEU A 88 -2.58 -2.42 -0.78
C LEU A 88 -3.44 -2.17 0.46
N MET A 89 -3.69 -3.22 1.26
CA MET A 89 -4.45 -3.10 2.51
C MET A 89 -3.75 -2.20 3.52
N ALA A 90 -2.44 -2.38 3.71
CA ALA A 90 -1.65 -1.59 4.65
C ALA A 90 -1.57 -0.11 4.24
N ASN A 91 -1.38 0.17 2.94
CA ASN A 91 -1.37 1.55 2.44
C ASN A 91 -2.73 2.22 2.59
N LYS A 92 -3.82 1.49 2.28
CA LYS A 92 -5.18 1.99 2.50
C LYS A 92 -5.43 2.29 3.97
N ALA A 93 -5.00 1.40 4.87
CA ALA A 93 -5.10 1.61 6.31
C ALA A 93 -4.35 2.86 6.77
N SER A 94 -3.14 3.12 6.22
CA SER A 94 -2.38 4.34 6.52
C SER A 94 -3.14 5.61 6.17
N VAL A 95 -3.83 5.63 5.03
CA VAL A 95 -4.69 6.77 4.63
C VAL A 95 -5.88 6.91 5.57
N LEU A 96 -6.55 5.79 5.93
CA LEU A 96 -7.68 5.83 6.87
C LEU A 96 -7.26 6.37 8.24
N VAL A 97 -6.06 6.01 8.74
CA VAL A 97 -5.51 6.59 9.98
C VAL A 97 -5.35 8.11 9.86
N ARG A 98 -4.81 8.59 8.74
CA ARG A 98 -4.67 10.06 8.50
C ARG A 98 -6.02 10.78 8.42
N LEU A 99 -7.07 10.09 7.99
CA LEU A 99 -8.45 10.58 7.96
C LEU A 99 -9.17 10.42 9.31
N GLY A 100 -8.55 9.79 10.31
CA GLY A 100 -9.17 9.54 11.62
C GLY A 100 -10.10 8.32 11.64
N GLU A 101 -10.13 7.54 10.56
CA GLU A 101 -10.96 6.33 10.42
C GLU A 101 -10.28 5.10 11.04
N TYR A 102 -9.91 5.19 12.31
CA TYR A 102 -9.05 4.21 12.99
C TYR A 102 -9.62 2.79 13.02
N ARG A 103 -10.95 2.63 13.20
CA ARG A 103 -11.57 1.29 13.21
C ARG A 103 -11.49 0.61 11.84
N GLY A 104 -11.74 1.36 10.77
CA GLY A 104 -11.59 0.86 9.40
C GLY A 104 -10.13 0.46 9.09
N ALA A 105 -9.19 1.29 9.53
CA ALA A 105 -7.76 1.00 9.41
C ALA A 105 -7.37 -0.28 10.16
N LEU A 106 -7.83 -0.45 11.40
CA LEU A 106 -7.53 -1.63 12.22
C LEU A 106 -8.00 -2.92 11.56
N ILE A 107 -9.23 -2.93 11.04
CA ILE A 107 -9.79 -4.09 10.32
C ILE A 107 -8.91 -4.49 9.14
N LEU A 108 -8.45 -3.52 8.35
CA LEU A 108 -7.58 -3.81 7.19
C LEU A 108 -6.22 -4.35 7.62
N LEU A 109 -5.63 -3.79 8.67
CA LEU A 109 -4.32 -4.23 9.18
C LEU A 109 -4.38 -5.65 9.76
N GLU A 110 -5.40 -5.95 10.56
CA GLU A 110 -5.63 -7.29 11.11
C GLU A 110 -5.86 -8.30 9.98
N ARG A 111 -6.73 -7.99 9.02
CA ARG A 111 -6.96 -8.85 7.86
C ARG A 111 -5.69 -9.08 7.03
N SER A 112 -4.87 -8.04 6.87
CA SER A 112 -3.60 -8.14 6.16
C SER A 112 -2.62 -9.08 6.90
N SER A 113 -2.48 -8.91 8.22
CA SER A 113 -1.61 -9.77 9.02
C SER A 113 -2.08 -11.22 9.04
N ASP A 114 -3.39 -11.46 9.13
CA ASP A 114 -3.97 -12.80 9.12
C ASP A 114 -3.76 -13.51 7.78
N LEU A 115 -3.88 -12.80 6.66
CA LEU A 115 -3.58 -13.35 5.34
C LEU A 115 -2.12 -13.84 5.25
N ILE A 116 -1.17 -13.06 5.75
CA ILE A 116 0.25 -13.46 5.74
C ILE A 116 0.45 -14.68 6.63
N ARG A 117 -0.11 -14.69 7.84
CA ARG A 117 -0.02 -15.83 8.78
C ARG A 117 -0.67 -17.11 8.27
N THR A 118 -1.73 -16.99 7.48
CA THR A 118 -2.41 -18.15 6.88
C THR A 118 -1.48 -18.86 5.88
N VAL A 119 -0.68 -18.10 5.13
CA VAL A 119 0.27 -18.65 4.14
C VAL A 119 1.59 -19.07 4.79
N TYR A 120 2.10 -18.26 5.74
CA TYR A 120 3.40 -18.45 6.39
C TYR A 120 3.23 -18.53 7.91
N SER A 121 2.88 -19.71 8.42
CA SER A 121 2.59 -19.88 9.86
C SER A 121 3.81 -19.67 10.76
N ASP A 122 5.00 -20.02 10.32
CA ASP A 122 6.27 -19.91 11.07
C ASP A 122 7.29 -18.97 10.46
N PHE A 123 6.99 -18.37 9.30
CA PHE A 123 7.86 -17.46 8.55
C PHE A 123 9.23 -18.02 8.11
N SER A 124 9.54 -19.31 8.39
CA SER A 124 10.86 -19.90 8.06
C SER A 124 11.18 -19.85 6.57
N ASN A 125 10.16 -19.90 5.71
CA ASN A 125 10.26 -19.88 4.25
C ASN A 125 9.66 -18.61 3.63
N ALA A 126 9.31 -17.61 4.43
CA ALA A 126 8.74 -16.37 3.92
C ALA A 126 9.82 -15.47 3.30
N PRO A 127 9.52 -14.79 2.16
CA PRO A 127 10.42 -13.76 1.61
C PRO A 127 10.73 -12.68 2.65
N GLY A 128 12.01 -12.25 2.74
CA GLY A 128 12.43 -11.28 3.74
C GLY A 128 11.66 -9.96 3.70
N GLU A 129 11.29 -9.49 2.51
CA GLU A 129 10.48 -8.28 2.34
C GLU A 129 9.06 -8.47 2.91
N LEU A 130 8.49 -9.66 2.77
CA LEU A 130 7.17 -9.98 3.35
C LEU A 130 7.24 -10.03 4.88
N VAL A 131 8.32 -10.57 5.45
CA VAL A 131 8.55 -10.57 6.90
C VAL A 131 8.65 -9.14 7.45
N GLN A 132 9.37 -8.26 6.76
CA GLN A 132 9.47 -6.84 7.13
C GLN A 132 8.12 -6.14 7.04
N SER A 133 7.37 -6.38 5.96
CA SER A 133 6.02 -5.84 5.78
C SER A 133 5.08 -6.32 6.87
N TYR A 134 5.10 -7.60 7.21
CA TYR A 134 4.32 -8.15 8.31
C TYR A 134 4.63 -7.46 9.65
N ALA A 135 5.91 -7.32 9.98
CA ALA A 135 6.33 -6.65 11.21
C ALA A 135 5.86 -5.17 11.27
N ALA A 136 5.87 -4.47 10.12
CA ALA A 136 5.36 -3.11 10.03
C ALA A 136 3.83 -3.06 10.20
N ILE A 137 3.10 -3.96 9.55
CA ILE A 137 1.64 -4.09 9.66
C ILE A 137 1.22 -4.36 11.10
N VAL A 138 1.87 -5.30 11.78
CA VAL A 138 1.55 -5.65 13.18
C VAL A 138 1.80 -4.47 14.11
N ARG A 139 2.94 -3.79 13.98
CA ARG A 139 3.22 -2.59 14.79
C ARG A 139 2.19 -1.50 14.58
N MET A 140 1.84 -1.23 13.34
CA MET A 140 0.80 -0.24 13.03
C MET A 140 -0.56 -0.66 13.59
N ALA A 141 -0.93 -1.93 13.49
CA ALA A 141 -2.17 -2.45 14.07
C ALA A 141 -2.21 -2.28 15.59
N ASP A 142 -1.10 -2.54 16.29
CA ASP A 142 -1.01 -2.36 17.74
C ASP A 142 -1.16 -0.89 18.16
N ASP A 143 -0.54 0.03 17.44
CA ASP A 143 -0.70 1.46 17.72
C ASP A 143 -2.12 1.95 17.43
N VAL A 144 -2.70 1.54 16.31
CA VAL A 144 -4.09 1.89 15.96
C VAL A 144 -5.08 1.28 16.96
N ARG A 145 -4.84 0.06 17.45
CA ARG A 145 -5.67 -0.60 18.48
C ARG A 145 -5.67 0.19 19.80
N LYS A 146 -4.50 0.73 20.21
CA LYS A 146 -4.41 1.63 21.37
C LYS A 146 -5.26 2.88 21.15
N VAL A 147 -5.20 3.50 19.96
CA VAL A 147 -6.03 4.66 19.63
C VAL A 147 -7.50 4.33 19.73
N VAL A 148 -7.94 3.22 19.14
CA VAL A 148 -9.34 2.76 19.24
C VAL A 148 -9.76 2.56 20.70
N GLY A 149 -8.90 1.94 21.52
CA GLY A 149 -9.13 1.76 22.95
C GLY A 149 -9.30 3.10 23.70
N PHE A 150 -8.50 4.11 23.40
CA PHE A 150 -8.66 5.46 23.98
C PHE A 150 -9.96 6.12 23.53
N LEU A 151 -10.34 5.99 22.28
CA LEU A 151 -11.61 6.52 21.78
C LEU A 151 -12.81 5.85 22.46
N ASP A 152 -12.74 4.55 22.69
CA ASP A 152 -13.78 3.79 23.41
C ASP A 152 -13.91 4.22 24.89
N MET A 153 -12.84 4.73 25.49
CA MET A 153 -12.83 5.35 26.82
C MET A 153 -13.23 6.84 26.80
N GLY A 154 -13.64 7.39 25.67
CA GLY A 154 -14.07 8.78 25.53
C GLY A 154 -12.94 9.80 25.39
N VAL A 155 -11.72 9.37 25.13
CA VAL A 155 -10.60 10.30 24.82
C VAL A 155 -10.81 10.88 23.43
N ARG A 156 -10.62 12.19 23.29
CA ARG A 156 -10.79 12.87 21.98
C ARG A 156 -9.65 12.53 21.03
N ALA A 157 -9.97 12.29 19.76
CA ALA A 157 -9.01 11.92 18.71
C ALA A 157 -7.88 12.94 18.51
N ASP A 158 -8.16 14.24 18.69
CA ASP A 158 -7.19 15.33 18.56
C ASP A 158 -6.10 15.33 19.66
N ARG A 159 -6.25 14.48 20.69
CA ARG A 159 -5.26 14.26 21.75
C ARG A 159 -4.43 12.99 21.58
N ILE A 160 -4.67 12.26 20.51
CA ILE A 160 -4.02 10.97 20.27
C ILE A 160 -3.10 11.15 19.04
N ASP A 161 -1.81 11.07 19.27
CA ASP A 161 -0.81 11.14 18.20
C ASP A 161 -0.41 9.73 17.76
N VAL A 162 -0.58 9.43 16.46
CA VAL A 162 -0.09 8.21 15.84
C VAL A 162 0.93 8.60 14.77
N ASP A 163 2.19 8.33 15.04
CA ASP A 163 3.26 8.60 14.09
C ASP A 163 3.21 7.64 12.90
N ILE A 164 2.57 8.08 11.81
CA ILE A 164 2.38 7.30 10.58
C ILE A 164 3.66 7.22 9.74
N LYS A 165 4.56 8.19 9.85
CA LYS A 165 5.77 8.25 9.02
C LYS A 165 6.68 7.03 9.23
N LYS A 166 6.67 6.43 10.41
CA LYS A 166 7.43 5.22 10.72
C LYS A 166 6.93 3.96 9.97
N TYR A 167 5.77 4.04 9.33
CA TYR A 167 5.16 2.93 8.59
C TYR A 167 5.30 3.08 7.07
N GLU A 168 6.37 3.74 6.60
CA GLU A 168 6.66 3.76 5.17
C GLU A 168 6.83 2.34 4.63
N PRO A 169 6.12 1.99 3.54
CA PRO A 169 6.18 0.64 3.01
C PRO A 169 7.58 0.34 2.44
N PRO A 170 8.17 -0.82 2.77
CA PRO A 170 9.53 -1.16 2.36
C PRO A 170 9.72 -1.25 0.84
N TRP A 171 8.64 -1.53 0.08
CA TRP A 171 8.67 -1.61 -1.39
C TRP A 171 8.73 -0.26 -2.09
N PHE A 172 8.49 0.83 -1.37
CA PHE A 172 8.57 2.18 -1.91
C PHE A 172 9.85 2.91 -1.47
N SER A 173 10.74 2.24 -0.79
CA SER A 173 12.07 2.81 -0.53
C SER A 173 12.77 2.95 -1.87
N GLY A 174 12.60 4.10 -2.51
CA GLY A 174 13.47 4.52 -3.59
C GLY A 174 14.90 4.41 -3.04
N LYS A 175 15.57 3.32 -3.34
CA LYS A 175 16.99 3.19 -3.02
C LYS A 175 17.67 4.33 -3.74
N ARG A 176 18.14 5.29 -2.94
CA ARG A 176 19.11 6.27 -3.38
C ARG A 176 20.40 5.57 -3.78
#